data_cc5caf50eb75d523e4dbcb69f8a81339
#
_entry.id   cc5caf50eb75d523e4dbcb69f8a81339
#
_cell.length_a   1.000
_cell.length_b   1.000
_cell.length_c   1.000
_cell.angle_alpha   90.00
_cell.angle_beta   90.00
_cell.angle_gamma   90.00
#
_symmetry.space_group_name_H-M   'P 1'
#
loop_
_entity.id
_entity.type
_entity.pdbx_description
1 polymer ?
#
loop_
_entity_poly.entity_id
_entity_poly.type
_entity_poly.pdbx_seq_one_letter_code
_entity_poly.pdbx_strand_id
1 'polypeptide(L)'
;MREFSVPAVASIDDAATLVDPVWANAERTPDAVQFHRRTGSGWEDVTCAAFRDDVEALARGLITKGVQKGDRVGLMSRTRYEWTLIDYAIWAAGGITVPIYESSSAEQIGWILGDSEAVGCFVETSAHRDSVRSTGFDTVWAIEGEGPTVADLVAAGADTAAEQVTERRGAGRADDVATIIYTSGTTGRPKGCVLTHRNIDFNVANALPGLTRYVNPDASTLLFLPLAHSFARLIQVAVVRTPCLMRPSADIKGLPASLKEFKPTFMLAMPRVFEKVFNTAKLRAHADGRGAVFDRAERVAIAYSQALDKPGGAGLLLRAQHKLFDRLVYSKIREALGGRCEMSISGGAPLGDRLGHFFRGAGVTLFEGYGLTETSPGVAINLQNNLRIGTVGQPLPGVTVRIADDGEILVRGDNVFQRYWNNDEATAEAIKDGWFLTGDIGELDADGYLKITGRKKELIVTAGGKNVAPAVLEDRLQAHPLISQSVVVGDRQPFIAALITIDQDAFTAWLASSGKPASASVETLRSDAALRAEVRKAVDDANLAVSKAEAIREFRILPREFTEARGEVTPSMKIKRNVVLKEYADEIAAIYGR
;
A
#
# COMPACT_ATOMS: atom_id res chain seq x y z
N MET A 1 15.62 23.35 0.81
CA MET A 1 15.69 23.27 2.30
C MET A 1 16.32 21.95 2.71
N ARG A 2 17.07 21.87 3.81
CA ARG A 2 17.69 20.60 4.24
C ARG A 2 16.92 19.88 5.35
N GLU A 3 16.13 20.59 6.13
CA GLU A 3 15.34 20.03 7.22
C GLU A 3 14.00 20.76 7.35
N PHE A 4 12.93 20.01 7.59
CA PHE A 4 11.60 20.55 7.81
C PHE A 4 10.82 19.70 8.81
N SER A 5 10.03 20.33 9.65
CA SER A 5 9.14 19.66 10.60
C SER A 5 7.82 20.40 10.69
N VAL A 6 6.76 19.65 10.95
CA VAL A 6 5.44 20.20 11.28
C VAL A 6 5.17 19.88 12.76
N PRO A 7 4.75 20.83 13.59
CA PRO A 7 4.41 20.56 14.98
C PRO A 7 3.35 19.47 15.11
N ALA A 8 3.48 18.58 16.10
CA ALA A 8 2.47 17.56 16.39
C ALA A 8 1.14 18.23 16.74
N VAL A 9 0.04 17.69 16.25
CA VAL A 9 -1.33 18.15 16.56
C VAL A 9 -1.99 17.27 17.62
N ALA A 10 -1.42 16.11 17.91
CA ALA A 10 -1.83 15.20 18.97
C ALA A 10 -0.61 14.58 19.65
N SER A 11 -0.71 14.39 20.95
CA SER A 11 0.21 13.58 21.77
C SER A 11 -0.46 12.27 22.14
N ILE A 12 0.33 11.23 22.32
CA ILE A 12 -0.15 9.91 22.76
C ILE A 12 0.13 9.78 24.26
N ASP A 13 -0.93 9.49 25.04
CA ASP A 13 -0.83 9.22 26.47
C ASP A 13 0.01 7.94 26.69
N ASP A 14 0.87 7.94 27.70
CA ASP A 14 1.73 6.78 28.01
C ASP A 14 0.95 5.52 28.41
N ALA A 15 -0.27 5.68 28.91
CA ALA A 15 -1.17 4.58 29.26
C ALA A 15 -2.06 4.13 28.07
N ALA A 16 -2.10 4.87 26.95
CA ALA A 16 -2.95 4.55 25.82
C ALA A 16 -2.44 3.35 25.03
N THR A 17 -3.38 2.56 24.52
CA THR A 17 -3.11 1.46 23.60
C THR A 17 -4.04 1.52 22.40
N LEU A 18 -3.72 0.79 21.32
CA LEU A 18 -4.58 0.67 20.13
C LEU A 18 -5.92 -0.01 20.42
N VAL A 19 -6.07 -0.66 21.59
CA VAL A 19 -7.28 -1.38 21.98
C VAL A 19 -8.33 -0.46 22.60
N ASP A 20 -7.92 0.63 23.25
CA ASP A 20 -8.81 1.50 24.01
C ASP A 20 -9.97 2.08 23.22
N PRO A 21 -9.79 2.49 21.93
CA PRO A 21 -10.91 2.94 21.11
C PRO A 21 -12.03 1.90 20.92
N VAL A 22 -11.75 0.60 21.01
CA VAL A 22 -12.77 -0.47 20.88
C VAL A 22 -13.79 -0.35 22.00
N TRP A 23 -13.34 -0.26 23.26
CA TRP A 23 -14.22 -0.10 24.41
C TRP A 23 -14.89 1.27 24.44
N ALA A 24 -14.15 2.33 24.16
CA ALA A 24 -14.69 3.68 24.11
C ALA A 24 -15.81 3.86 23.05
N ASN A 25 -15.68 3.21 21.90
CA ASN A 25 -16.73 3.23 20.86
C ASN A 25 -17.96 2.41 21.26
N ALA A 26 -17.75 1.23 21.87
CA ALA A 26 -18.85 0.41 22.38
C ALA A 26 -19.68 1.12 23.46
N GLU A 27 -19.06 2.00 24.26
CA GLU A 27 -19.74 2.82 25.25
C GLU A 27 -20.46 4.04 24.64
N ARG A 28 -19.80 4.74 23.71
CA ARG A 28 -20.30 6.01 23.15
C ARG A 28 -21.29 5.83 22.00
N THR A 29 -21.07 4.83 21.16
CA THR A 29 -21.83 4.57 19.94
C THR A 29 -22.04 3.08 19.73
N PRO A 30 -22.69 2.34 20.69
CA PRO A 30 -22.81 0.88 20.67
C PRO A 30 -23.40 0.33 19.38
N ASP A 31 -24.40 1.00 18.83
CA ASP A 31 -25.18 0.56 17.67
C ASP A 31 -24.58 1.01 16.32
N ALA A 32 -23.51 1.83 16.33
CA ALA A 32 -22.86 2.24 15.09
C ALA A 32 -22.22 1.04 14.39
N VAL A 33 -22.57 0.81 13.12
CA VAL A 33 -21.99 -0.27 12.30
C VAL A 33 -20.56 0.12 11.92
N GLN A 34 -19.58 -0.64 12.42
CA GLN A 34 -18.17 -0.37 12.21
C GLN A 34 -17.55 -1.29 11.16
N PHE A 35 -18.03 -2.54 11.07
CA PHE A 35 -17.52 -3.49 10.09
C PHE A 35 -18.63 -4.22 9.36
N HIS A 36 -18.33 -4.68 8.14
CA HIS A 36 -19.07 -5.75 7.50
C HIS A 36 -18.28 -7.06 7.62
N ARG A 37 -18.94 -8.12 8.07
CA ARG A 37 -18.42 -9.48 8.10
C ARG A 37 -18.99 -10.27 6.94
N ARG A 38 -18.14 -11.02 6.21
CA ARG A 38 -18.58 -11.91 5.13
C ARG A 38 -19.26 -13.13 5.73
N THR A 39 -20.45 -13.45 5.23
CA THR A 39 -21.16 -14.71 5.52
C THR A 39 -21.33 -15.52 4.24
N GLY A 40 -21.75 -16.77 4.34
CA GLY A 40 -21.99 -17.61 3.16
C GLY A 40 -22.98 -17.02 2.15
N SER A 41 -23.95 -16.23 2.61
CA SER A 41 -25.01 -15.64 1.81
C SER A 41 -24.85 -14.13 1.51
N GLY A 42 -23.86 -13.46 2.09
CA GLY A 42 -23.73 -12.00 1.90
C GLY A 42 -22.84 -11.33 2.93
N TRP A 43 -23.30 -10.20 3.45
CA TRP A 43 -22.60 -9.38 4.43
C TRP A 43 -23.50 -9.18 5.66
N GLU A 44 -22.89 -9.22 6.82
CA GLU A 44 -23.51 -8.97 8.11
C GLU A 44 -22.88 -7.72 8.72
N ASP A 45 -23.72 -6.88 9.34
CA ASP A 45 -23.29 -5.69 10.04
C ASP A 45 -22.73 -6.06 11.41
N VAL A 46 -21.55 -5.54 11.74
CA VAL A 46 -20.93 -5.67 13.06
C VAL A 46 -20.87 -4.28 13.68
N THR A 47 -21.62 -4.09 14.78
CA THR A 47 -21.65 -2.83 15.52
C THR A 47 -20.42 -2.65 16.40
N CYS A 48 -20.20 -1.45 16.93
CA CYS A 48 -19.12 -1.19 17.89
C CYS A 48 -19.23 -2.08 19.14
N ALA A 49 -20.46 -2.30 19.66
CA ALA A 49 -20.70 -3.20 20.79
C ALA A 49 -20.38 -4.64 20.42
N ALA A 50 -20.89 -5.14 19.29
CA ALA A 50 -20.62 -6.49 18.83
C ALA A 50 -19.11 -6.73 18.58
N PHE A 51 -18.41 -5.77 18.00
CA PHE A 51 -16.95 -5.88 17.81
C PHE A 51 -16.19 -5.97 19.14
N ARG A 52 -16.56 -5.14 20.14
CA ARG A 52 -15.98 -5.22 21.48
C ARG A 52 -16.21 -6.60 22.10
N ASP A 53 -17.45 -7.14 22.00
CA ASP A 53 -17.82 -8.42 22.57
C ASP A 53 -17.05 -9.58 21.89
N ASP A 54 -16.92 -9.56 20.56
CA ASP A 54 -16.14 -10.52 19.81
C ASP A 54 -14.64 -10.48 20.20
N VAL A 55 -14.06 -9.28 20.34
CA VAL A 55 -12.66 -9.08 20.77
C VAL A 55 -12.45 -9.59 22.19
N GLU A 56 -13.34 -9.28 23.12
CA GLU A 56 -13.25 -9.74 24.51
C GLU A 56 -13.34 -11.27 24.60
N ALA A 57 -14.31 -11.87 23.91
CA ALA A 57 -14.51 -13.32 23.92
C ALA A 57 -13.28 -14.07 23.38
N LEU A 58 -12.69 -13.60 22.28
CA LEU A 58 -11.50 -14.22 21.72
C LEU A 58 -10.25 -13.98 22.60
N ALA A 59 -10.12 -12.80 23.21
CA ALA A 59 -9.03 -12.50 24.14
C ALA A 59 -9.07 -13.41 25.37
N ARG A 60 -10.27 -13.68 25.93
CA ARG A 60 -10.47 -14.67 27.00
C ARG A 60 -9.98 -16.05 26.58
N GLY A 61 -10.30 -16.47 25.35
CA GLY A 61 -9.81 -17.73 24.78
C GLY A 61 -8.29 -17.82 24.70
N LEU A 62 -7.64 -16.74 24.25
CA LEU A 62 -6.16 -16.65 24.20
C LEU A 62 -5.53 -16.75 25.60
N ILE A 63 -6.09 -16.04 26.58
CA ILE A 63 -5.63 -16.08 27.98
C ILE A 63 -5.77 -17.52 28.53
N THR A 64 -6.90 -18.18 28.28
CA THR A 64 -7.15 -19.59 28.68
C THR A 64 -6.12 -20.54 28.07
N LYS A 65 -5.66 -20.28 26.84
CA LYS A 65 -4.61 -21.06 26.18
C LYS A 65 -3.19 -20.68 26.60
N GLY A 66 -3.06 -19.82 27.58
CA GLY A 66 -1.77 -19.50 28.21
C GLY A 66 -1.01 -18.34 27.56
N VAL A 67 -1.59 -17.60 26.62
CA VAL A 67 -0.95 -16.41 26.06
C VAL A 67 -0.71 -15.37 27.16
N GLN A 68 0.54 -14.96 27.31
CA GLN A 68 0.98 -13.98 28.32
C GLN A 68 1.23 -12.60 27.68
N LYS A 69 1.33 -11.55 28.52
CA LYS A 69 1.76 -10.22 28.06
C LYS A 69 3.13 -10.33 27.38
N GLY A 70 3.21 -9.78 26.17
CA GLY A 70 4.44 -9.77 25.36
C GLY A 70 4.66 -11.04 24.53
N ASP A 71 3.80 -12.05 24.61
CA ASP A 71 3.88 -13.21 23.72
C ASP A 71 3.55 -12.85 22.27
N ARG A 72 4.29 -13.45 21.34
CA ARG A 72 4.11 -13.22 19.89
C ARG A 72 3.15 -14.27 19.35
N VAL A 73 2.14 -13.79 18.61
CA VAL A 73 1.13 -14.66 17.98
C VAL A 73 1.10 -14.39 16.49
N GLY A 74 1.37 -15.42 15.70
CA GLY A 74 1.32 -15.35 14.24
C GLY A 74 -0.12 -15.14 13.73
N LEU A 75 -0.28 -14.40 12.63
CA LEU A 75 -1.57 -14.18 11.97
C LEU A 75 -1.39 -14.24 10.45
N MET A 76 -1.83 -15.36 9.85
CA MET A 76 -1.69 -15.67 8.43
C MET A 76 -3.07 -15.83 7.78
N SER A 77 -3.58 -14.74 7.22
CA SER A 77 -4.87 -14.70 6.55
C SER A 77 -4.94 -13.56 5.55
N ARG A 78 -5.78 -13.73 4.53
CA ARG A 78 -6.18 -12.65 3.64
C ARG A 78 -6.98 -11.59 4.40
N THR A 79 -7.17 -10.42 3.75
CA THR A 79 -7.94 -9.29 4.31
C THR A 79 -9.41 -9.66 4.49
N ARG A 80 -9.84 -9.77 5.76
CA ARG A 80 -11.19 -10.13 6.18
C ARG A 80 -11.48 -9.59 7.59
N TYR A 81 -12.75 -9.60 8.02
CA TYR A 81 -13.16 -9.14 9.35
C TYR A 81 -12.40 -9.85 10.48
N GLU A 82 -12.28 -11.17 10.39
CA GLU A 82 -11.63 -12.00 11.42
C GLU A 82 -10.13 -11.66 11.56
N TRP A 83 -9.49 -11.15 10.52
CA TRP A 83 -8.12 -10.64 10.64
C TRP A 83 -8.06 -9.49 11.64
N THR A 84 -8.97 -8.51 11.49
CA THR A 84 -9.07 -7.36 12.41
C THR A 84 -9.47 -7.81 13.81
N LEU A 85 -10.46 -8.69 13.94
CA LEU A 85 -10.89 -9.26 15.20
C LEU A 85 -9.72 -9.91 15.96
N ILE A 86 -8.95 -10.76 15.29
CA ILE A 86 -7.83 -11.49 15.88
C ILE A 86 -6.72 -10.53 16.31
N ASP A 87 -6.38 -9.54 15.49
CA ASP A 87 -5.35 -8.53 15.79
C ASP A 87 -5.68 -7.79 17.10
N TYR A 88 -6.93 -7.31 17.23
CA TYR A 88 -7.39 -6.62 18.43
C TYR A 88 -7.54 -7.55 19.64
N ALA A 89 -7.91 -8.81 19.44
CA ALA A 89 -7.99 -9.80 20.53
C ALA A 89 -6.60 -10.17 21.07
N ILE A 90 -5.59 -10.30 20.20
CA ILE A 90 -4.20 -10.51 20.62
C ILE A 90 -3.74 -9.33 21.48
N TRP A 91 -3.99 -8.09 21.06
CA TRP A 91 -3.64 -6.90 21.84
C TRP A 91 -4.43 -6.81 23.16
N ALA A 92 -5.73 -7.16 23.16
CA ALA A 92 -6.55 -7.17 24.37
C ALA A 92 -6.07 -8.23 25.39
N ALA A 93 -5.50 -9.34 24.92
CA ALA A 93 -4.84 -10.34 25.76
C ALA A 93 -3.43 -9.93 26.21
N GLY A 94 -2.90 -8.79 25.74
CA GLY A 94 -1.55 -8.28 26.01
C GLY A 94 -0.47 -8.88 25.10
N GLY A 95 -0.84 -9.59 24.02
CA GLY A 95 0.08 -10.20 23.08
C GLY A 95 0.55 -9.25 21.97
N ILE A 96 1.49 -9.73 21.18
CA ILE A 96 2.11 -9.04 20.05
C ILE A 96 1.72 -9.77 18.76
N THR A 97 1.12 -9.07 17.80
CA THR A 97 0.75 -9.68 16.51
C THR A 97 1.95 -9.77 15.59
N VAL A 98 2.19 -10.95 15.02
CA VAL A 98 3.18 -11.20 13.96
C VAL A 98 2.45 -11.52 12.66
N PRO A 99 2.20 -10.53 11.81
CA PRO A 99 1.48 -10.74 10.56
C PRO A 99 2.33 -11.51 9.55
N ILE A 100 1.71 -12.49 8.89
CA ILE A 100 2.32 -13.33 7.85
C ILE A 100 1.43 -13.24 6.62
N TYR A 101 2.03 -13.03 5.45
CA TYR A 101 1.27 -13.06 4.20
C TYR A 101 0.76 -14.48 3.94
N GLU A 102 -0.49 -14.59 3.48
CA GLU A 102 -1.11 -15.87 3.12
C GLU A 102 -0.39 -16.62 2.00
N SER A 103 0.37 -15.89 1.17
CA SER A 103 1.17 -16.42 0.06
C SER A 103 2.62 -16.78 0.46
N SER A 104 2.97 -16.64 1.74
CA SER A 104 4.32 -16.95 2.22
C SER A 104 4.66 -18.43 2.04
N SER A 105 5.90 -18.70 1.61
CA SER A 105 6.42 -20.07 1.53
C SER A 105 6.63 -20.68 2.90
N ALA A 106 6.64 -22.02 2.99
CA ALA A 106 6.91 -22.73 4.25
C ALA A 106 8.24 -22.31 4.89
N GLU A 107 9.27 -22.01 4.09
CA GLU A 107 10.56 -21.50 4.59
C GLU A 107 10.39 -20.12 5.26
N GLN A 108 9.63 -19.21 4.62
CA GLN A 108 9.35 -17.89 5.17
C GLN A 108 8.51 -17.98 6.46
N ILE A 109 7.48 -18.83 6.46
CA ILE A 109 6.63 -19.08 7.63
C ILE A 109 7.48 -19.59 8.80
N GLY A 110 8.29 -20.63 8.56
CA GLY A 110 9.16 -21.21 9.58
C GLY A 110 10.17 -20.21 10.13
N TRP A 111 10.74 -19.37 9.24
CA TRP A 111 11.63 -18.28 9.66
C TRP A 111 10.91 -17.27 10.55
N ILE A 112 9.76 -16.74 10.12
CA ILE A 112 9.02 -15.71 10.83
C ILE A 112 8.57 -16.21 12.22
N LEU A 113 7.97 -17.40 12.30
CA LEU A 113 7.48 -17.97 13.55
C LEU A 113 8.63 -18.33 14.50
N GLY A 114 9.74 -18.85 13.96
CA GLY A 114 10.93 -19.20 14.73
C GLY A 114 11.67 -17.98 15.26
N ASP A 115 11.97 -17.02 14.40
CA ASP A 115 12.71 -15.80 14.78
C ASP A 115 11.92 -14.91 15.75
N SER A 116 10.59 -14.82 15.56
CA SER A 116 9.71 -14.09 16.48
C SER A 116 9.43 -14.85 17.78
N GLU A 117 9.83 -16.14 17.88
CA GLU A 117 9.51 -17.02 19.01
C GLU A 117 7.99 -17.03 19.29
N ALA A 118 7.18 -17.17 18.24
CA ALA A 118 5.73 -17.16 18.36
C ALA A 118 5.23 -18.35 19.21
N VAL A 119 4.24 -18.11 20.08
CA VAL A 119 3.64 -19.14 20.94
C VAL A 119 2.41 -19.80 20.32
N GLY A 120 1.83 -19.21 19.28
CA GLY A 120 0.68 -19.68 18.54
C GLY A 120 0.55 -18.98 17.19
N CYS A 121 -0.25 -19.51 16.28
CA CYS A 121 -0.48 -18.94 14.97
C CYS A 121 -1.94 -19.10 14.54
N PHE A 122 -2.59 -18.02 14.16
CA PHE A 122 -3.86 -18.04 13.46
C PHE A 122 -3.65 -18.20 11.96
N VAL A 123 -4.47 -19.03 11.34
CA VAL A 123 -4.45 -19.27 9.89
C VAL A 123 -5.85 -19.19 9.30
N GLU A 124 -5.98 -18.83 8.02
CA GLU A 124 -7.29 -18.71 7.40
C GLU A 124 -7.94 -20.06 7.12
N THR A 125 -7.20 -21.01 6.52
CA THR A 125 -7.73 -22.28 6.01
C THR A 125 -6.93 -23.48 6.49
N SER A 126 -7.48 -24.70 6.28
CA SER A 126 -6.75 -25.94 6.52
C SER A 126 -5.45 -26.05 5.72
N ALA A 127 -5.43 -25.56 4.47
CA ALA A 127 -4.21 -25.56 3.66
C ALA A 127 -3.11 -24.67 4.26
N HIS A 128 -3.47 -23.50 4.80
CA HIS A 128 -2.52 -22.64 5.52
C HIS A 128 -2.04 -23.31 6.82
N ARG A 129 -2.92 -24.04 7.52
CA ARG A 129 -2.54 -24.85 8.70
C ARG A 129 -1.49 -25.90 8.35
N ASP A 130 -1.70 -26.62 7.26
CA ASP A 130 -0.77 -27.65 6.80
C ASP A 130 0.60 -27.03 6.45
N SER A 131 0.60 -25.85 5.81
CA SER A 131 1.81 -25.09 5.52
C SER A 131 2.56 -24.67 6.80
N VAL A 132 1.84 -24.20 7.83
CA VAL A 132 2.45 -23.86 9.13
C VAL A 132 2.99 -25.10 9.81
N ARG A 133 2.22 -26.18 9.88
CA ARG A 133 2.63 -27.45 10.52
C ARG A 133 3.81 -28.10 9.82
N SER A 134 3.96 -27.95 8.51
CA SER A 134 5.12 -28.46 7.78
C SER A 134 6.44 -27.85 8.23
N THR A 135 6.40 -26.71 8.93
CA THR A 135 7.58 -26.06 9.52
C THR A 135 7.94 -26.59 10.92
N GLY A 136 7.14 -27.52 11.48
CA GLY A 136 7.29 -28.04 12.85
C GLY A 136 6.59 -27.18 13.90
N PHE A 137 5.70 -26.26 13.51
CA PHE A 137 4.96 -25.41 14.43
C PHE A 137 3.53 -25.96 14.64
N ASP A 138 3.18 -26.35 15.86
CA ASP A 138 1.97 -27.15 16.16
C ASP A 138 0.79 -26.37 16.73
N THR A 139 1.03 -25.24 17.43
CA THR A 139 -0.04 -24.45 18.07
C THR A 139 -0.72 -23.56 17.03
N VAL A 140 -1.72 -24.10 16.34
CA VAL A 140 -2.38 -23.43 15.20
C VAL A 140 -3.90 -23.43 15.36
N TRP A 141 -4.51 -22.25 15.20
CA TRP A 141 -5.96 -22.04 15.17
C TRP A 141 -6.41 -21.58 13.80
N ALA A 142 -7.43 -22.20 13.23
CA ALA A 142 -7.95 -21.81 11.93
C ALA A 142 -9.19 -20.91 12.05
N ILE A 143 -9.32 -19.98 11.13
CA ILE A 143 -10.56 -19.22 10.97
C ILE A 143 -11.63 -20.12 10.34
N GLU A 144 -11.24 -20.91 9.34
CA GLU A 144 -12.12 -21.83 8.61
C GLU A 144 -11.49 -23.24 8.51
N GLY A 145 -12.34 -24.27 8.45
CA GLY A 145 -11.92 -25.65 8.22
C GLY A 145 -11.89 -26.49 9.50
N GLU A 146 -11.29 -27.68 9.40
CA GLU A 146 -11.24 -28.66 10.48
C GLU A 146 -10.12 -28.38 11.50
N GLY A 147 -10.23 -28.96 12.71
CA GLY A 147 -9.28 -28.87 13.82
C GLY A 147 -9.53 -27.65 14.71
N PRO A 148 -8.59 -27.27 15.61
CA PRO A 148 -8.79 -26.13 16.50
C PRO A 148 -9.07 -24.85 15.72
N THR A 149 -10.19 -24.20 16.03
CA THR A 149 -10.69 -23.01 15.34
C THR A 149 -10.72 -21.79 16.27
N VAL A 150 -10.96 -20.62 15.69
CA VAL A 150 -11.28 -19.39 16.46
C VAL A 150 -12.50 -19.61 17.35
N ALA A 151 -13.53 -20.33 16.87
CA ALA A 151 -14.74 -20.64 17.66
C ALA A 151 -14.41 -21.54 18.86
N ASP A 152 -13.50 -22.51 18.69
CA ASP A 152 -13.06 -23.37 19.81
C ASP A 152 -12.28 -22.58 20.86
N LEU A 153 -11.50 -21.56 20.43
CA LEU A 153 -10.83 -20.64 21.36
C LEU A 153 -11.84 -19.83 22.16
N VAL A 154 -12.82 -19.25 21.50
CA VAL A 154 -13.91 -18.50 22.14
C VAL A 154 -14.64 -19.40 23.14
N ALA A 155 -15.01 -20.62 22.76
CA ALA A 155 -15.65 -21.58 23.64
C ALA A 155 -14.77 -21.94 24.84
N ALA A 156 -13.47 -22.16 24.65
CA ALA A 156 -12.54 -22.47 25.73
C ALA A 156 -12.39 -21.30 26.73
N GLY A 157 -12.58 -20.06 26.29
CA GLY A 157 -12.55 -18.85 27.12
C GLY A 157 -13.85 -18.55 27.86
N ALA A 158 -14.93 -19.31 27.67
CA ALA A 158 -16.26 -19.00 28.20
C ALA A 158 -16.28 -18.81 29.72
N ASP A 159 -15.51 -19.62 30.45
CA ASP A 159 -15.42 -19.58 31.92
C ASP A 159 -14.33 -18.64 32.45
N THR A 160 -13.53 -18.03 31.57
CA THR A 160 -12.52 -17.04 31.98
C THR A 160 -13.21 -15.72 32.28
N ALA A 161 -12.94 -15.15 33.44
CA ALA A 161 -13.57 -13.91 33.88
C ALA A 161 -13.18 -12.73 32.95
N ALA A 162 -14.12 -11.86 32.61
CA ALA A 162 -13.90 -10.67 31.78
C ALA A 162 -12.91 -9.69 32.40
N GLU A 163 -12.83 -9.68 33.73
CA GLU A 163 -11.88 -8.90 34.53
C GLU A 163 -10.42 -9.17 34.14
N GLN A 164 -10.09 -10.40 33.72
CA GLN A 164 -8.74 -10.72 33.26
C GLN A 164 -8.36 -9.98 31.97
N VAL A 165 -9.30 -9.78 31.05
CA VAL A 165 -9.08 -8.95 29.86
C VAL A 165 -8.92 -7.48 30.26
N THR A 166 -9.75 -7.02 31.20
CA THR A 166 -9.67 -5.65 31.73
C THR A 166 -8.32 -5.38 32.40
N GLU A 167 -7.83 -6.33 33.21
CA GLU A 167 -6.51 -6.24 33.86
C GLU A 167 -5.37 -6.20 32.82
N ARG A 168 -5.42 -7.08 31.80
CA ARG A 168 -4.41 -7.13 30.73
C ARG A 168 -4.36 -5.83 29.94
N ARG A 169 -5.53 -5.29 29.56
CA ARG A 169 -5.64 -3.98 28.88
C ARG A 169 -5.10 -2.85 29.75
N GLY A 170 -5.52 -2.77 31.02
CA GLY A 170 -5.08 -1.74 31.96
C GLY A 170 -3.58 -1.77 32.28
N ALA A 171 -2.94 -2.95 32.10
CA ALA A 171 -1.49 -3.11 32.21
C ALA A 171 -0.73 -2.70 30.94
N GLY A 172 -1.42 -2.45 29.81
CA GLY A 172 -0.83 -2.01 28.54
C GLY A 172 -0.25 -0.59 28.64
N ARG A 173 0.75 -0.32 27.83
CA ARG A 173 1.40 1.00 27.71
C ARG A 173 1.60 1.34 26.24
N ALA A 174 1.65 2.63 25.93
CA ALA A 174 1.88 3.11 24.57
C ALA A 174 3.19 2.57 23.95
N ASP A 175 4.22 2.42 24.77
CA ASP A 175 5.53 1.92 24.34
C ASP A 175 5.67 0.40 24.36
N ASP A 176 4.62 -0.34 24.78
CA ASP A 176 4.58 -1.80 24.59
C ASP A 176 4.53 -2.13 23.09
N VAL A 177 5.18 -3.23 22.71
CA VAL A 177 5.22 -3.69 21.33
C VAL A 177 3.83 -4.17 20.91
N ALA A 178 3.28 -3.57 19.86
CA ALA A 178 2.00 -3.98 19.27
C ALA A 178 2.18 -5.06 18.20
N THR A 179 3.25 -4.95 17.40
CA THR A 179 3.44 -5.87 16.27
C THR A 179 4.91 -5.95 15.85
N ILE A 180 5.27 -7.11 15.27
CA ILE A 180 6.56 -7.31 14.61
C ILE A 180 6.27 -7.65 13.13
N ILE A 181 6.51 -6.70 12.23
CA ILE A 181 6.24 -6.87 10.80
C ILE A 181 7.54 -7.25 10.08
N TYR A 182 7.56 -8.42 9.46
CA TYR A 182 8.73 -8.89 8.72
C TYR A 182 8.77 -8.28 7.33
N THR A 183 9.83 -7.50 7.08
CA THR A 183 10.07 -6.84 5.79
C THR A 183 11.12 -7.59 4.99
N SER A 184 10.85 -7.82 3.70
CA SER A 184 11.85 -8.37 2.78
C SER A 184 12.87 -7.27 2.46
N GLY A 185 14.01 -7.30 3.11
CA GLY A 185 15.16 -6.47 2.72
C GLY A 185 15.62 -6.80 1.29
N THR A 186 16.35 -5.90 0.67
CA THR A 186 16.93 -6.11 -0.68
C THR A 186 17.96 -7.25 -0.73
N THR A 187 18.44 -7.69 0.43
CA THR A 187 19.46 -8.77 0.55
C THR A 187 19.22 -9.54 1.85
N GLY A 188 18.89 -10.84 1.74
CA GLY A 188 18.85 -11.76 2.87
C GLY A 188 17.46 -12.14 3.36
N ARG A 189 17.41 -12.72 4.57
CA ARG A 189 16.15 -13.12 5.24
C ARG A 189 15.36 -11.89 5.68
N PRO A 190 14.01 -11.97 5.72
CA PRO A 190 13.17 -10.89 6.24
C PRO A 190 13.57 -10.48 7.67
N LYS A 191 13.58 -9.17 7.94
CA LYS A 191 13.87 -8.59 9.25
C LYS A 191 12.56 -8.19 9.93
N GLY A 192 12.42 -8.53 11.21
CA GLY A 192 11.24 -8.16 12.03
C GLY A 192 11.31 -6.70 12.49
N CYS A 193 10.47 -5.85 11.94
CA CYS A 193 10.33 -4.45 12.33
C CYS A 193 9.44 -4.34 13.56
N VAL A 194 9.96 -3.86 14.68
CA VAL A 194 9.26 -3.76 15.98
C VAL A 194 8.52 -2.43 16.06
N LEU A 195 7.18 -2.48 16.07
CA LEU A 195 6.33 -1.30 16.19
C LEU A 195 5.54 -1.34 17.50
N THR A 196 5.51 -0.22 18.22
CA THR A 196 4.75 -0.05 19.45
C THR A 196 3.33 0.44 19.18
N HIS A 197 2.46 0.38 20.19
CA HIS A 197 1.16 1.04 20.14
C HIS A 197 1.32 2.54 19.85
N ARG A 198 2.29 3.21 20.48
CA ARG A 198 2.62 4.64 20.24
C ARG A 198 2.94 4.91 18.79
N ASN A 199 3.83 4.11 18.19
CA ASN A 199 4.27 4.35 16.80
C ASN A 199 3.08 4.40 15.83
N ILE A 200 2.15 3.44 15.96
CA ILE A 200 0.99 3.33 15.06
C ILE A 200 -0.06 4.39 15.40
N ASP A 201 -0.39 4.57 16.68
CA ASP A 201 -1.39 5.54 17.11
C ASP A 201 -0.96 6.98 16.82
N PHE A 202 0.33 7.29 16.96
CA PHE A 202 0.89 8.59 16.61
C PHE A 202 0.64 8.94 15.14
N ASN A 203 0.86 8.00 14.22
CA ASN A 203 0.58 8.20 12.80
C ASN A 203 -0.89 8.57 12.58
N VAL A 204 -1.80 7.77 13.13
CA VAL A 204 -3.25 7.96 12.96
C VAL A 204 -3.71 9.26 13.62
N ALA A 205 -3.30 9.51 14.86
CA ALA A 205 -3.70 10.68 15.64
C ALA A 205 -3.27 12.00 14.99
N ASN A 206 -2.10 12.00 14.32
CA ASN A 206 -1.57 13.19 13.68
C ASN A 206 -1.97 13.34 12.20
N ALA A 207 -2.43 12.27 11.53
CA ALA A 207 -2.96 12.34 10.16
C ALA A 207 -4.47 12.69 10.11
N LEU A 208 -5.28 12.10 10.99
CA LEU A 208 -6.74 12.23 10.97
C LEU A 208 -7.26 13.67 11.01
N PRO A 209 -6.72 14.61 11.83
CA PRO A 209 -7.20 15.99 11.85
C PRO A 209 -7.14 16.70 10.49
N GLY A 210 -6.20 16.31 9.63
CA GLY A 210 -6.10 16.80 8.24
C GLY A 210 -7.06 16.12 7.24
N LEU A 211 -7.80 15.09 7.68
CA LEU A 211 -8.65 14.24 6.84
C LEU A 211 -10.12 14.16 7.32
N THR A 212 -10.51 14.94 8.32
CA THR A 212 -11.84 14.87 8.99
C THR A 212 -13.02 15.02 8.05
N ARG A 213 -12.87 15.73 6.93
CA ARG A 213 -13.90 15.81 5.88
C ARG A 213 -14.21 14.45 5.29
N TYR A 214 -13.23 13.58 5.16
CA TYR A 214 -13.33 12.31 4.44
C TYR A 214 -13.37 11.10 5.36
N VAL A 215 -12.72 11.19 6.52
CA VAL A 215 -12.67 10.13 7.53
C VAL A 215 -13.38 10.62 8.78
N ASN A 216 -14.63 10.23 8.92
CA ASN A 216 -15.56 10.62 9.99
C ASN A 216 -16.59 9.49 10.18
N PRO A 217 -17.46 9.54 11.20
CA PRO A 217 -18.43 8.46 11.48
C PRO A 217 -19.39 8.12 10.33
N ASP A 218 -19.68 9.07 9.41
CA ASP A 218 -20.54 8.83 8.25
C ASP A 218 -19.78 8.26 7.04
N ALA A 219 -18.47 8.15 7.17
CA ALA A 219 -17.59 7.67 6.09
C ALA A 219 -17.60 6.14 5.99
N SER A 220 -17.23 5.64 4.81
CA SER A 220 -17.08 4.20 4.57
C SER A 220 -15.89 3.90 3.65
N THR A 221 -15.20 2.79 3.92
CA THR A 221 -14.06 2.35 3.12
C THR A 221 -14.15 0.88 2.78
N LEU A 222 -13.75 0.52 1.54
CA LEU A 222 -13.50 -0.85 1.12
C LEU A 222 -12.01 -1.12 1.23
N LEU A 223 -11.61 -1.97 2.18
CA LEU A 223 -10.21 -2.32 2.41
C LEU A 223 -9.88 -3.65 1.71
N PHE A 224 -9.06 -3.59 0.67
CA PHE A 224 -8.67 -4.75 -0.14
C PHE A 224 -7.14 -4.99 -0.17
N LEU A 225 -6.36 -4.09 0.43
CA LEU A 225 -4.92 -4.30 0.60
C LEU A 225 -4.65 -5.32 1.71
N PRO A 226 -3.56 -6.10 1.62
CA PRO A 226 -3.20 -7.08 2.65
C PRO A 226 -3.01 -6.43 4.02
N LEU A 227 -3.76 -6.89 5.04
CA LEU A 227 -3.60 -6.43 6.42
C LEU A 227 -2.28 -6.86 7.06
N ALA A 228 -1.59 -7.84 6.48
CA ALA A 228 -0.21 -8.16 6.84
C ALA A 228 0.78 -7.02 6.54
N HIS A 229 0.38 -6.03 5.71
CA HIS A 229 1.19 -4.86 5.39
C HIS A 229 0.81 -3.65 6.26
N SER A 230 1.80 -2.93 6.78
CA SER A 230 1.62 -1.75 7.66
C SER A 230 0.66 -0.68 7.08
N PHE A 231 0.66 -0.48 5.77
CA PHE A 231 -0.17 0.53 5.11
C PHE A 231 -1.69 0.23 5.24
N ALA A 232 -2.11 -1.03 5.07
CA ALA A 232 -3.51 -1.43 5.27
C ALA A 232 -3.92 -1.37 6.75
N ARG A 233 -3.00 -1.75 7.66
CA ARG A 233 -3.23 -1.68 9.12
C ARG A 233 -3.44 -0.27 9.62
N LEU A 234 -2.78 0.73 9.01
CA LEU A 234 -3.02 2.13 9.36
C LEU A 234 -4.50 2.52 9.16
N ILE A 235 -5.12 2.06 8.06
CA ILE A 235 -6.57 2.29 7.83
C ILE A 235 -7.44 1.51 8.82
N GLN A 236 -7.07 0.25 9.12
CA GLN A 236 -7.77 -0.52 10.15
C GLN A 236 -7.80 0.23 11.49
N VAL A 237 -6.66 0.76 11.94
CA VAL A 237 -6.56 1.52 13.19
C VAL A 237 -7.33 2.86 13.08
N ALA A 238 -7.23 3.56 11.95
CA ALA A 238 -7.98 4.80 11.73
C ALA A 238 -9.50 4.59 11.80
N VAL A 239 -10.01 3.49 11.23
CA VAL A 239 -11.43 3.11 11.28
C VAL A 239 -11.87 2.78 12.71
N VAL A 240 -11.04 2.11 13.50
CA VAL A 240 -11.37 1.84 14.91
C VAL A 240 -11.29 3.10 15.74
N ARG A 241 -10.31 3.96 15.51
CA ARG A 241 -10.19 5.24 16.22
C ARG A 241 -11.33 6.22 15.89
N THR A 242 -11.77 6.23 14.64
CA THR A 242 -12.93 6.99 14.16
C THR A 242 -13.98 5.99 13.72
N PRO A 243 -15.05 5.72 14.50
CA PRO A 243 -15.97 4.62 14.21
C PRO A 243 -16.74 4.83 12.89
N CYS A 244 -16.04 4.65 11.78
CA CYS A 244 -16.57 4.64 10.43
C CYS A 244 -16.64 3.22 9.87
N LEU A 245 -17.44 3.01 8.82
CA LEU A 245 -17.70 1.68 8.28
C LEU A 245 -16.54 1.16 7.43
N MET A 246 -16.01 -0.02 7.76
CA MET A 246 -15.04 -0.73 6.93
C MET A 246 -15.61 -2.06 6.42
N ARG A 247 -15.57 -2.27 5.10
CA ARG A 247 -15.79 -3.58 4.48
C ARG A 247 -14.45 -4.13 4.01
N PRO A 248 -13.94 -5.21 4.61
CA PRO A 248 -12.74 -5.89 4.09
C PRO A 248 -13.08 -6.75 2.89
N SER A 249 -12.15 -6.88 1.94
CA SER A 249 -12.29 -7.72 0.75
C SER A 249 -10.95 -8.32 0.35
N ALA A 250 -10.88 -9.64 0.20
CA ALA A 250 -9.71 -10.33 -0.32
C ALA A 250 -9.74 -10.50 -1.84
N ASP A 251 -10.87 -10.21 -2.49
CA ASP A 251 -11.07 -10.42 -3.93
C ASP A 251 -10.63 -9.19 -4.75
N ILE A 252 -9.35 -9.16 -5.13
CA ILE A 252 -8.81 -8.10 -5.99
C ILE A 252 -9.36 -8.21 -7.43
N LYS A 253 -9.68 -9.41 -7.91
CA LYS A 253 -10.23 -9.59 -9.27
C LYS A 253 -11.66 -9.06 -9.35
N GLY A 254 -12.47 -9.27 -8.29
CA GLY A 254 -13.82 -8.75 -8.18
C GLY A 254 -13.91 -7.31 -7.66
N LEU A 255 -12.78 -6.61 -7.47
CA LEU A 255 -12.75 -5.26 -6.93
C LEU A 255 -13.71 -4.28 -7.63
N PRO A 256 -13.82 -4.21 -8.98
CA PRO A 256 -14.77 -3.31 -9.65
C PRO A 256 -16.23 -3.58 -9.27
N ALA A 257 -16.61 -4.85 -9.10
CA ALA A 257 -17.97 -5.22 -8.68
C ALA A 257 -18.20 -4.83 -7.21
N SER A 258 -17.23 -5.10 -6.33
CA SER A 258 -17.29 -4.76 -4.92
C SER A 258 -17.37 -3.24 -4.69
N LEU A 259 -16.63 -2.42 -5.46
CA LEU A 259 -16.70 -0.96 -5.42
C LEU A 259 -18.08 -0.46 -5.83
N LYS A 260 -18.66 -1.02 -6.89
CA LYS A 260 -19.99 -0.64 -7.38
C LYS A 260 -21.08 -1.04 -6.40
N GLU A 261 -20.96 -2.17 -5.72
CA GLU A 261 -21.91 -2.65 -4.71
C GLU A 261 -21.84 -1.81 -3.43
N PHE A 262 -20.64 -1.68 -2.85
CA PHE A 262 -20.45 -1.05 -1.53
C PHE A 262 -20.44 0.47 -1.58
N LYS A 263 -19.91 1.07 -2.65
CA LYS A 263 -19.84 2.52 -2.87
C LYS A 263 -19.11 3.25 -1.73
N PRO A 264 -17.82 2.97 -1.50
CA PRO A 264 -17.06 3.62 -0.45
C PRO A 264 -16.99 5.13 -0.65
N THR A 265 -16.87 5.90 0.45
CA THR A 265 -16.68 7.36 0.41
C THR A 265 -15.19 7.73 0.29
N PHE A 266 -14.32 6.88 0.82
CA PHE A 266 -12.86 6.99 0.66
C PHE A 266 -12.22 5.62 0.48
N MET A 267 -10.99 5.61 -0.02
CA MET A 267 -10.23 4.36 -0.22
C MET A 267 -8.76 4.55 0.16
N LEU A 268 -8.11 3.40 0.39
CA LEU A 268 -6.66 3.25 0.37
C LEU A 268 -6.29 2.38 -0.82
N ALA A 269 -5.46 2.86 -1.72
CA ALA A 269 -5.08 2.10 -2.89
C ALA A 269 -3.65 2.42 -3.35
N MET A 270 -3.02 1.45 -4.00
CA MET A 270 -1.77 1.69 -4.72
C MET A 270 -2.04 2.42 -6.04
N PRO A 271 -1.09 3.19 -6.58
CA PRO A 271 -1.20 3.89 -7.86
C PRO A 271 -1.73 3.02 -9.00
N ARG A 272 -1.32 1.75 -9.05
CA ARG A 272 -1.74 0.78 -10.07
C ARG A 272 -3.26 0.63 -10.21
N VAL A 273 -4.02 0.80 -9.13
CA VAL A 273 -5.49 0.75 -9.18
C VAL A 273 -6.04 1.90 -10.00
N PHE A 274 -5.51 3.11 -9.81
CA PHE A 274 -5.93 4.31 -10.54
C PHE A 274 -5.47 4.27 -11.99
N GLU A 275 -4.25 3.79 -12.25
CA GLU A 275 -3.75 3.54 -13.60
C GLU A 275 -4.69 2.58 -14.35
N LYS A 276 -5.06 1.47 -13.73
CA LYS A 276 -5.96 0.47 -14.35
C LYS A 276 -7.35 1.07 -14.63
N VAL A 277 -7.92 1.83 -13.70
CA VAL A 277 -9.21 2.52 -13.91
C VAL A 277 -9.11 3.52 -15.07
N PHE A 278 -8.08 4.35 -15.10
CA PHE A 278 -7.84 5.33 -16.17
C PHE A 278 -7.64 4.64 -17.51
N ASN A 279 -6.70 3.69 -17.60
CA ASN A 279 -6.33 3.02 -18.83
C ASN A 279 -7.50 2.21 -19.40
N THR A 280 -8.24 1.49 -18.57
CA THR A 280 -9.43 0.74 -19.00
C THR A 280 -10.50 1.67 -19.57
N ALA A 281 -10.76 2.81 -18.92
CA ALA A 281 -11.72 3.79 -19.42
C ALA A 281 -11.28 4.42 -20.75
N LYS A 282 -9.99 4.75 -20.89
CA LYS A 282 -9.40 5.30 -22.12
C LYS A 282 -9.49 4.30 -23.27
N LEU A 283 -9.06 3.06 -23.05
CA LEU A 283 -9.11 2.00 -24.08
C LEU A 283 -10.54 1.74 -24.56
N ARG A 284 -11.51 1.65 -23.63
CA ARG A 284 -12.92 1.49 -23.98
C ARG A 284 -13.45 2.66 -24.79
N ALA A 285 -13.12 3.90 -24.42
CA ALA A 285 -13.53 5.08 -25.16
C ALA A 285 -12.96 5.07 -26.60
N HIS A 286 -11.71 4.67 -26.79
CA HIS A 286 -11.10 4.54 -28.11
C HIS A 286 -11.76 3.42 -28.92
N ALA A 287 -12.05 2.26 -28.34
CA ALA A 287 -12.74 1.15 -28.99
C ALA A 287 -14.17 1.55 -29.43
N ASP A 288 -14.86 2.37 -28.63
CA ASP A 288 -16.21 2.88 -28.95
C ASP A 288 -16.21 4.07 -29.94
N GLY A 289 -15.06 4.44 -30.53
CA GLY A 289 -14.93 5.58 -31.46
C GLY A 289 -15.01 6.95 -30.76
N ARG A 290 -14.92 7.01 -29.44
CA ARG A 290 -15.01 8.22 -28.60
C ARG A 290 -13.65 8.65 -28.02
N GLY A 291 -12.54 8.10 -28.51
CA GLY A 291 -11.20 8.36 -28.00
C GLY A 291 -10.84 9.85 -27.97
N ALA A 292 -11.12 10.60 -29.06
CA ALA A 292 -10.86 12.05 -29.11
C ALA A 292 -11.63 12.84 -28.03
N VAL A 293 -12.82 12.37 -27.63
CA VAL A 293 -13.61 12.99 -26.53
C VAL A 293 -12.90 12.73 -25.19
N PHE A 294 -12.45 11.49 -24.96
CA PHE A 294 -11.71 11.15 -23.74
C PHE A 294 -10.41 11.91 -23.63
N ASP A 295 -9.61 11.96 -24.70
CA ASP A 295 -8.33 12.69 -24.71
C ASP A 295 -8.51 14.21 -24.49
N ARG A 296 -9.61 14.77 -24.98
CA ARG A 296 -9.97 16.17 -24.67
C ARG A 296 -10.38 16.34 -23.22
N ALA A 297 -11.20 15.41 -22.67
CA ALA A 297 -11.62 15.40 -21.28
C ALA A 297 -10.40 15.29 -20.34
N GLU A 298 -9.44 14.40 -20.64
CA GLU A 298 -8.19 14.26 -19.89
C GLU A 298 -7.45 15.61 -19.79
N ARG A 299 -7.23 16.28 -20.91
CA ARG A 299 -6.56 17.60 -20.96
C ARG A 299 -7.32 18.65 -20.15
N VAL A 300 -8.65 18.66 -20.23
CA VAL A 300 -9.49 19.62 -19.48
C VAL A 300 -9.46 19.33 -17.99
N ALA A 301 -9.50 18.05 -17.56
CA ALA A 301 -9.39 17.67 -16.15
C ALA A 301 -8.04 18.13 -15.55
N ILE A 302 -6.95 17.85 -16.24
CA ILE A 302 -5.59 18.25 -15.81
C ILE A 302 -5.49 19.78 -15.73
N ALA A 303 -5.90 20.50 -16.77
CA ALA A 303 -5.85 21.96 -16.79
C ALA A 303 -6.74 22.60 -15.70
N TYR A 304 -7.93 22.01 -15.44
CA TYR A 304 -8.81 22.44 -14.38
C TYR A 304 -8.19 22.24 -13.00
N SER A 305 -7.63 21.05 -12.75
CA SER A 305 -6.92 20.76 -11.52
C SER A 305 -5.73 21.70 -11.27
N GLN A 306 -4.89 21.92 -12.29
CA GLN A 306 -3.76 22.85 -12.20
C GLN A 306 -4.20 24.30 -11.98
N ALA A 307 -5.36 24.70 -12.49
CA ALA A 307 -5.89 26.03 -12.27
C ALA A 307 -6.38 26.24 -10.83
N LEU A 308 -6.79 25.16 -10.12
CA LEU A 308 -7.16 25.25 -8.70
C LEU A 308 -5.99 25.63 -7.79
N ASP A 309 -4.77 25.38 -8.21
CA ASP A 309 -3.54 25.70 -7.46
C ASP A 309 -3.07 27.15 -7.70
N LYS A 310 -3.74 27.88 -8.59
CA LYS A 310 -3.38 29.27 -8.96
C LYS A 310 -4.33 30.29 -8.32
N PRO A 311 -3.84 31.47 -7.95
CA PRO A 311 -4.70 32.58 -7.55
C PRO A 311 -5.78 32.87 -8.62
N GLY A 312 -7.05 32.93 -8.21
CA GLY A 312 -8.19 33.14 -9.11
C GLY A 312 -8.82 31.87 -9.69
N GLY A 313 -8.17 30.72 -9.55
CA GLY A 313 -8.73 29.43 -9.96
C GLY A 313 -8.99 29.29 -11.47
N ALA A 314 -9.92 28.39 -11.83
CA ALA A 314 -10.25 28.13 -13.24
C ALA A 314 -11.11 29.26 -13.84
N GLY A 315 -10.76 29.73 -15.04
CA GLY A 315 -11.53 30.71 -15.80
C GLY A 315 -12.89 30.17 -16.28
N LEU A 316 -13.82 31.05 -16.66
CA LEU A 316 -15.19 30.68 -17.02
C LEU A 316 -15.28 29.65 -18.15
N LEU A 317 -14.46 29.79 -19.20
CA LEU A 317 -14.44 28.84 -20.33
C LEU A 317 -14.01 27.45 -19.87
N LEU A 318 -12.96 27.36 -19.05
CA LEU A 318 -12.44 26.08 -18.52
C LEU A 318 -13.49 25.44 -17.60
N ARG A 319 -14.19 26.21 -16.77
CA ARG A 319 -15.30 25.72 -15.94
C ARG A 319 -16.46 25.16 -16.77
N ALA A 320 -16.83 25.84 -17.87
CA ALA A 320 -17.87 25.36 -18.77
C ALA A 320 -17.47 24.05 -19.47
N GLN A 321 -16.23 23.96 -19.98
CA GLN A 321 -15.69 22.73 -20.57
C GLN A 321 -15.65 21.60 -19.53
N HIS A 322 -15.16 21.86 -18.32
CA HIS A 322 -15.12 20.89 -17.24
C HIS A 322 -16.52 20.34 -16.92
N LYS A 323 -17.53 21.20 -16.79
CA LYS A 323 -18.93 20.79 -16.54
C LYS A 323 -19.51 19.92 -17.68
N LEU A 324 -19.14 20.20 -18.93
CA LEU A 324 -19.52 19.36 -20.07
C LEU A 324 -18.90 17.96 -19.97
N PHE A 325 -17.58 17.89 -19.72
CA PHE A 325 -16.88 16.60 -19.61
C PHE A 325 -17.18 15.86 -18.31
N ASP A 326 -17.68 16.55 -17.28
CA ASP A 326 -18.19 15.89 -16.08
C ASP A 326 -19.33 14.93 -16.40
N ARG A 327 -20.29 15.36 -17.22
CA ARG A 327 -21.41 14.52 -17.68
C ARG A 327 -21.00 13.42 -18.66
N LEU A 328 -20.02 13.68 -19.52
CA LEU A 328 -19.65 12.77 -20.59
C LEU A 328 -18.62 11.71 -20.16
N VAL A 329 -17.71 12.05 -19.26
CA VAL A 329 -16.53 11.23 -18.92
C VAL A 329 -16.34 11.08 -17.40
N TYR A 330 -16.25 12.19 -16.62
CA TYR A 330 -15.80 12.09 -15.23
C TYR A 330 -16.80 11.39 -14.31
N SER A 331 -18.11 11.53 -14.56
CA SER A 331 -19.13 10.74 -13.84
C SER A 331 -18.87 9.23 -13.96
N LYS A 332 -18.47 8.74 -15.13
CA LYS A 332 -18.18 7.32 -15.39
C LYS A 332 -16.89 6.87 -14.69
N ILE A 333 -15.90 7.75 -14.58
CA ILE A 333 -14.68 7.48 -13.80
C ILE A 333 -15.05 7.34 -12.31
N ARG A 334 -15.87 8.26 -11.79
CA ARG A 334 -16.36 8.14 -10.40
C ARG A 334 -17.21 6.90 -10.16
N GLU A 335 -18.07 6.54 -11.12
CA GLU A 335 -18.86 5.30 -11.07
C GLU A 335 -17.98 4.04 -10.99
N ALA A 336 -16.85 4.02 -11.70
CA ALA A 336 -15.89 2.92 -11.63
C ALA A 336 -15.26 2.77 -10.23
N LEU A 337 -15.22 3.86 -9.46
CA LEU A 337 -14.76 3.89 -8.06
C LEU A 337 -15.94 3.82 -7.06
N GLY A 338 -17.13 3.38 -7.50
CA GLY A 338 -18.34 3.22 -6.65
C GLY A 338 -19.28 4.43 -6.64
N GLY A 339 -18.93 5.55 -7.26
CA GLY A 339 -19.80 6.73 -7.42
C GLY A 339 -19.83 7.70 -6.24
N ARG A 340 -19.38 7.27 -5.04
CA ARG A 340 -19.36 8.10 -3.81
C ARG A 340 -17.93 8.43 -3.34
N CYS A 341 -16.90 7.82 -3.95
CA CYS A 341 -15.52 8.03 -3.55
C CYS A 341 -15.06 9.45 -3.93
N GLU A 342 -14.82 10.30 -2.94
CA GLU A 342 -14.32 11.66 -3.11
C GLU A 342 -12.81 11.76 -2.91
N MET A 343 -12.22 10.80 -2.17
CA MET A 343 -10.82 10.81 -1.77
C MET A 343 -10.24 9.41 -1.77
N SER A 344 -8.95 9.32 -2.10
CA SER A 344 -8.15 8.14 -1.80
C SER A 344 -6.76 8.53 -1.31
N ILE A 345 -6.23 7.75 -0.37
CA ILE A 345 -4.82 7.80 -0.01
C ILE A 345 -4.08 6.85 -0.96
N SER A 346 -3.06 7.36 -1.62
CA SER A 346 -2.21 6.59 -2.53
C SER A 346 -0.78 6.53 -1.98
N GLY A 347 -0.21 5.33 -1.93
CA GLY A 347 1.13 5.14 -1.41
C GLY A 347 1.74 3.81 -1.85
N GLY A 348 2.99 3.58 -1.41
CA GLY A 348 3.74 2.37 -1.72
C GLY A 348 4.47 2.37 -3.07
N ALA A 349 4.11 3.27 -3.98
CA ALA A 349 4.78 3.57 -5.24
C ALA A 349 4.43 5.00 -5.67
N PRO A 350 5.19 5.66 -6.57
CA PRO A 350 4.86 6.97 -7.11
C PRO A 350 3.53 6.98 -7.87
N LEU A 351 2.75 8.07 -7.73
CA LEU A 351 1.45 8.21 -8.42
C LEU A 351 1.58 8.86 -9.80
N GLY A 352 2.56 9.72 -9.98
CA GLY A 352 2.72 10.55 -11.18
C GLY A 352 1.75 11.74 -11.27
N ASP A 353 2.30 12.91 -11.64
CA ASP A 353 1.57 14.18 -11.65
C ASP A 353 0.32 14.15 -12.54
N ARG A 354 0.42 13.49 -13.70
CA ARG A 354 -0.67 13.40 -14.68
C ARG A 354 -1.91 12.74 -14.09
N LEU A 355 -1.74 11.61 -13.41
CA LEU A 355 -2.86 10.88 -12.79
C LEU A 355 -3.42 11.66 -11.60
N GLY A 356 -2.57 12.20 -10.74
CA GLY A 356 -2.99 13.05 -9.64
C GLY A 356 -3.88 14.22 -10.09
N HIS A 357 -3.44 14.96 -11.11
CA HIS A 357 -4.23 16.06 -11.68
C HIS A 357 -5.49 15.58 -12.39
N PHE A 358 -5.43 14.47 -13.14
CA PHE A 358 -6.60 13.91 -13.82
C PHE A 358 -7.69 13.54 -12.83
N PHE A 359 -7.37 12.73 -11.80
CA PHE A 359 -8.37 12.27 -10.83
C PHE A 359 -8.93 13.42 -10.00
N ARG A 360 -8.09 14.37 -9.56
CA ARG A 360 -8.57 15.59 -8.88
C ARG A 360 -9.51 16.40 -9.78
N GLY A 361 -9.17 16.54 -11.06
CA GLY A 361 -10.04 17.17 -12.05
C GLY A 361 -11.31 16.37 -12.34
N ALA A 362 -11.31 15.04 -12.19
CA ALA A 362 -12.46 14.19 -12.31
C ALA A 362 -13.33 14.12 -11.03
N GLY A 363 -12.93 14.81 -9.95
CA GLY A 363 -13.68 14.90 -8.70
C GLY A 363 -13.30 13.85 -7.64
N VAL A 364 -12.15 13.17 -7.79
CA VAL A 364 -11.59 12.26 -6.78
C VAL A 364 -10.19 12.72 -6.43
N THR A 365 -9.99 13.23 -5.22
CA THR A 365 -8.67 13.72 -4.79
C THR A 365 -7.80 12.55 -4.33
N LEU A 366 -6.64 12.38 -4.96
CA LEU A 366 -5.65 11.40 -4.55
C LEU A 366 -4.61 12.09 -3.66
N PHE A 367 -4.57 11.72 -2.38
CA PHE A 367 -3.56 12.16 -1.43
C PHE A 367 -2.40 11.19 -1.46
N GLU A 368 -1.32 11.60 -2.12
CA GLU A 368 -0.11 10.81 -2.14
C GLU A 368 0.61 10.90 -0.80
N GLY A 369 1.05 9.75 -0.28
CA GLY A 369 1.80 9.63 0.95
C GLY A 369 3.05 8.77 0.77
N TYR A 370 4.06 9.05 1.60
CA TYR A 370 5.32 8.35 1.65
C TYR A 370 5.58 7.77 3.03
N GLY A 371 6.19 6.60 3.04
CA GLY A 371 6.66 5.96 4.25
C GLY A 371 7.09 4.51 4.05
N LEU A 372 7.56 3.91 5.14
CA LEU A 372 8.11 2.57 5.23
C LEU A 372 7.49 1.85 6.43
N THR A 373 7.63 0.54 6.51
CA THR A 373 7.20 -0.20 7.71
C THR A 373 7.88 0.34 8.95
N GLU A 374 9.15 0.71 8.84
CA GLU A 374 9.99 1.29 9.88
C GLU A 374 9.51 2.69 10.35
N THR A 375 8.53 3.28 9.67
CA THR A 375 7.94 4.58 10.04
C THR A 375 6.42 4.50 10.33
N SER A 376 5.85 3.32 10.52
CA SER A 376 4.51 2.97 11.08
C SER A 376 3.25 3.39 10.30
N PRO A 377 3.18 3.46 9.00
CA PRO A 377 4.21 3.62 7.99
C PRO A 377 4.48 5.06 7.56
N GLY A 378 3.68 6.07 8.00
CA GLY A 378 3.65 7.41 7.42
C GLY A 378 4.83 8.30 7.83
N VAL A 379 5.46 8.94 6.86
CA VAL A 379 6.46 10.00 7.02
C VAL A 379 5.93 11.33 6.55
N ALA A 380 5.35 11.36 5.36
CA ALA A 380 4.78 12.54 4.73
C ALA A 380 3.50 12.17 3.99
N ILE A 381 2.57 13.10 3.92
CA ILE A 381 1.31 12.93 3.19
C ILE A 381 0.77 14.27 2.71
N ASN A 382 0.23 14.29 1.51
CA ASN A 382 -0.64 15.36 1.07
C ASN A 382 -1.93 15.36 1.90
N LEU A 383 -2.35 16.52 2.40
CA LEU A 383 -3.58 16.69 3.18
C LEU A 383 -4.49 17.71 2.48
N GLN A 384 -5.75 17.77 2.90
CA GLN A 384 -6.76 18.60 2.25
C GLN A 384 -6.35 20.07 2.05
N ASN A 385 -5.67 20.65 3.04
CA ASN A 385 -5.28 22.08 3.02
C ASN A 385 -3.86 22.30 2.47
N ASN A 386 -3.09 21.23 2.27
CA ASN A 386 -1.67 21.26 1.89
C ASN A 386 -1.40 20.31 0.71
N LEU A 387 -2.32 20.23 -0.25
CA LEU A 387 -2.15 19.36 -1.41
C LEU A 387 -1.22 20.00 -2.44
N ARG A 388 -0.11 19.32 -2.76
CA ARG A 388 0.78 19.64 -3.87
C ARG A 388 1.06 18.39 -4.69
N ILE A 389 0.34 18.23 -5.80
CA ILE A 389 0.51 17.11 -6.73
C ILE A 389 1.93 17.12 -7.29
N GLY A 390 2.55 15.95 -7.40
CA GLY A 390 3.96 15.77 -7.77
C GLY A 390 4.92 15.74 -6.57
N THR A 391 4.37 15.80 -5.35
CA THR A 391 5.09 15.59 -4.11
C THR A 391 4.32 14.62 -3.21
N VAL A 392 5.00 14.02 -2.26
CA VAL A 392 4.35 13.19 -1.24
C VAL A 392 3.82 14.01 -0.05
N GLY A 393 3.70 15.33 -0.22
CA GLY A 393 3.23 16.25 0.82
C GLY A 393 4.33 16.74 1.75
N GLN A 394 3.91 17.42 2.81
CA GLN A 394 4.78 17.82 3.92
C GLN A 394 4.91 16.65 4.92
N PRO A 395 5.96 16.65 5.78
CA PRO A 395 6.04 15.71 6.90
C PRO A 395 4.74 15.68 7.70
N LEU A 396 4.36 14.50 8.16
CA LEU A 396 3.25 14.36 9.11
C LEU A 396 3.49 15.24 10.34
N PRO A 397 2.46 15.82 10.95
CA PRO A 397 2.61 16.57 12.20
C PRO A 397 3.33 15.72 13.25
N GLY A 398 4.36 16.29 13.87
CA GLY A 398 5.25 15.63 14.82
C GLY A 398 6.44 14.88 14.20
N VAL A 399 6.53 14.82 12.86
CA VAL A 399 7.64 14.19 12.14
C VAL A 399 8.61 15.26 11.62
N THR A 400 9.91 14.99 11.75
CA THR A 400 10.98 15.81 11.16
C THR A 400 11.65 15.02 10.02
N VAL A 401 11.78 15.64 8.87
CA VAL A 401 12.51 15.12 7.72
C VAL A 401 13.74 15.95 7.48
N ARG A 402 14.89 15.31 7.26
CA ARG A 402 16.16 15.94 6.86
C ARG A 402 16.69 15.27 5.61
N ILE A 403 17.28 16.08 4.72
CA ILE A 403 18.02 15.57 3.56
C ILE A 403 19.52 15.62 3.88
N ALA A 404 20.16 14.47 3.87
CA ALA A 404 21.60 14.32 4.09
C ALA A 404 22.42 14.88 2.91
N ASP A 405 23.74 14.96 3.06
CA ASP A 405 24.62 15.52 2.00
C ASP A 405 24.62 14.68 0.72
N ASP A 406 24.36 13.39 0.82
CA ASP A 406 24.24 12.46 -0.31
C ASP A 406 22.81 12.36 -0.87
N GLY A 407 21.88 13.18 -0.36
CA GLY A 407 20.48 13.22 -0.77
C GLY A 407 19.58 12.21 -0.04
N GLU A 408 20.09 11.41 0.90
CA GLU A 408 19.27 10.46 1.64
C GLU A 408 18.28 11.16 2.56
N ILE A 409 17.04 10.65 2.57
CA ILE A 409 15.98 11.11 3.47
C ILE A 409 16.20 10.50 4.85
N LEU A 410 16.34 11.35 5.86
CA LEU A 410 16.45 10.98 7.26
C LEU A 410 15.15 11.37 7.98
N VAL A 411 14.66 10.50 8.86
CA VAL A 411 13.39 10.70 9.57
C VAL A 411 13.60 10.63 11.08
N ARG A 412 12.92 11.52 11.82
CA ARG A 412 12.85 11.50 13.28
C ARG A 412 11.43 11.84 13.73
N GLY A 413 10.89 11.06 14.67
CA GLY A 413 9.56 11.23 15.26
C GLY A 413 9.09 9.96 15.95
N ASP A 414 7.96 10.05 16.66
CA ASP A 414 7.34 8.91 17.36
C ASP A 414 6.77 7.85 16.38
N ASN A 415 6.75 8.13 15.10
CA ASN A 415 6.43 7.17 14.03
C ASN A 415 7.57 6.20 13.72
N VAL A 416 8.80 6.51 14.12
CA VAL A 416 9.96 5.66 13.85
C VAL A 416 9.96 4.44 14.75
N PHE A 417 10.17 3.26 14.17
CA PHE A 417 10.23 1.98 14.88
C PHE A 417 11.32 1.96 15.96
N GLN A 418 11.18 1.04 16.91
CA GLN A 418 12.18 0.94 17.98
C GLN A 418 13.48 0.28 17.50
N ARG A 419 13.36 -0.85 16.80
CA ARG A 419 14.48 -1.68 16.38
C ARG A 419 14.04 -2.77 15.41
N TYR A 420 14.99 -3.44 14.81
CA TYR A 420 14.77 -4.76 14.23
C TYR A 420 14.84 -5.84 15.32
N TRP A 421 13.88 -6.75 15.31
CA TRP A 421 13.81 -7.87 16.27
C TRP A 421 15.04 -8.76 16.13
N ASN A 422 15.67 -9.10 17.28
CA ASN A 422 16.88 -9.93 17.35
C ASN A 422 18.00 -9.52 16.37
N ASN A 423 18.10 -8.22 16.01
CA ASN A 423 19.08 -7.75 15.03
C ASN A 423 19.61 -6.34 15.37
N ASP A 424 20.47 -6.28 16.40
CA ASP A 424 21.04 -5.02 16.89
C ASP A 424 21.97 -4.36 15.87
N GLU A 425 22.70 -5.16 15.07
CA GLU A 425 23.57 -4.66 14.01
C GLU A 425 22.78 -3.90 12.95
N ALA A 426 21.71 -4.52 12.42
CA ALA A 426 20.85 -3.84 11.45
C ALA A 426 20.14 -2.62 12.05
N THR A 427 19.82 -2.65 13.36
CA THR A 427 19.25 -1.50 14.06
C THR A 427 20.23 -0.34 14.12
N ALA A 428 21.48 -0.60 14.51
CA ALA A 428 22.55 0.40 14.58
C ALA A 428 22.93 0.96 13.18
N GLU A 429 22.78 0.16 12.12
CA GLU A 429 22.94 0.63 10.75
C GLU A 429 21.80 1.57 10.32
N ALA A 430 20.56 1.25 10.72
CA ALA A 430 19.36 1.97 10.30
C ALA A 430 19.09 3.24 11.13
N ILE A 431 19.45 3.25 12.41
CA ILE A 431 19.23 4.39 13.31
C ILE A 431 20.57 4.93 13.79
N LYS A 432 20.88 6.18 13.44
CA LYS A 432 22.12 6.87 13.81
C LYS A 432 21.81 8.25 14.38
N ASP A 433 22.34 8.55 15.55
CA ASP A 433 22.18 9.85 16.22
C ASP A 433 20.70 10.29 16.35
N GLY A 434 19.80 9.31 16.58
CA GLY A 434 18.36 9.53 16.68
C GLY A 434 17.64 9.77 15.34
N TRP A 435 18.29 9.53 14.22
CA TRP A 435 17.72 9.59 12.87
C TRP A 435 17.62 8.20 12.25
N PHE A 436 16.44 7.90 11.71
CA PHE A 436 16.26 6.74 10.86
C PHE A 436 16.71 7.05 9.43
N LEU A 437 17.60 6.25 8.89
CA LEU A 437 18.14 6.31 7.54
C LEU A 437 17.24 5.47 6.62
N THR A 438 16.47 6.15 5.76
CA THR A 438 15.42 5.46 4.97
C THR A 438 15.97 4.64 3.81
N GLY A 439 17.17 4.96 3.34
CA GLY A 439 17.72 4.44 2.09
C GLY A 439 17.04 5.02 0.84
N ASP A 440 16.09 5.94 0.99
CA ASP A 440 15.44 6.65 -0.11
C ASP A 440 16.10 8.02 -0.32
N ILE A 441 16.16 8.47 -1.56
CA ILE A 441 16.72 9.76 -1.98
C ILE A 441 15.59 10.72 -2.29
N GLY A 442 15.72 11.97 -1.85
CA GLY A 442 14.69 12.98 -2.09
C GLY A 442 15.16 14.40 -1.88
N GLU A 443 14.22 15.31 -2.03
CA GLU A 443 14.43 16.74 -1.87
C GLU A 443 13.26 17.40 -1.14
N LEU A 444 13.57 18.43 -0.34
CA LEU A 444 12.58 19.32 0.27
C LEU A 444 12.59 20.65 -0.46
N ASP A 445 11.42 21.11 -0.90
CA ASP A 445 11.30 22.43 -1.47
C ASP A 445 11.32 23.57 -0.41
N ALA A 446 11.13 24.81 -0.82
CA ALA A 446 11.18 25.97 0.06
C ALA A 446 10.02 25.99 1.09
N ASP A 447 8.91 25.33 0.79
CA ASP A 447 7.71 25.24 1.63
C ASP A 447 7.66 23.94 2.45
N GLY A 448 8.70 23.08 2.35
CA GLY A 448 8.81 21.83 3.10
C GLY A 448 8.08 20.64 2.50
N TYR A 449 7.68 20.70 1.22
CA TYR A 449 7.12 19.54 0.52
C TYR A 449 8.23 18.58 0.11
N LEU A 450 8.02 17.30 0.41
CA LEU A 450 8.97 16.23 0.13
C LEU A 450 8.67 15.63 -1.25
N LYS A 451 9.72 15.48 -2.04
CA LYS A 451 9.70 14.75 -3.30
C LYS A 451 10.70 13.61 -3.26
N ILE A 452 10.22 12.40 -3.51
CA ILE A 452 11.08 11.21 -3.61
C ILE A 452 11.64 11.15 -5.02
N THR A 453 12.96 11.01 -5.15
CA THR A 453 13.64 10.97 -6.45
C THR A 453 14.25 9.59 -6.76
N GLY A 454 14.34 8.69 -5.78
CA GLY A 454 14.82 7.33 -6.01
C GLY A 454 15.16 6.57 -4.73
N ARG A 455 15.79 5.41 -4.92
CA ARG A 455 16.37 4.59 -3.85
C ARG A 455 17.88 4.56 -3.95
N LYS A 456 18.57 4.75 -2.84
CA LYS A 456 20.04 4.79 -2.78
C LYS A 456 20.67 3.51 -3.34
N LYS A 457 20.11 2.35 -3.00
CA LYS A 457 20.59 1.02 -3.47
C LYS A 457 20.15 0.67 -4.90
N GLU A 458 19.24 1.43 -5.49
CA GLU A 458 18.71 1.21 -6.84
C GLU A 458 19.25 2.22 -7.85
N LEU A 459 20.03 3.21 -7.40
CA LEU A 459 20.69 4.14 -8.31
C LEU A 459 21.62 3.37 -9.25
N ILE A 460 21.40 3.58 -10.54
CA ILE A 460 22.21 3.01 -11.60
C ILE A 460 23.40 3.93 -11.82
N VAL A 461 24.61 3.39 -11.73
CA VAL A 461 25.84 4.13 -12.08
C VAL A 461 26.32 3.61 -13.43
N THR A 462 26.13 4.39 -14.48
CA THR A 462 26.56 4.01 -15.83
C THR A 462 28.08 3.90 -15.91
N ALA A 463 28.60 3.23 -16.96
CA ALA A 463 30.06 3.13 -17.20
C ALA A 463 30.73 4.51 -17.33
N GLY A 464 29.97 5.55 -17.71
CA GLY A 464 30.42 6.94 -17.76
C GLY A 464 30.36 7.67 -16.41
N GLY A 465 30.02 6.99 -15.29
CA GLY A 465 29.95 7.58 -13.97
C GLY A 465 28.69 8.44 -13.72
N LYS A 466 27.67 8.35 -14.57
CA LYS A 466 26.41 9.09 -14.38
C LYS A 466 25.47 8.31 -13.48
N ASN A 467 24.98 8.96 -12.43
CA ASN A 467 23.92 8.43 -11.58
C ASN A 467 22.56 8.62 -12.26
N VAL A 468 21.77 7.56 -12.34
CA VAL A 468 20.43 7.55 -12.93
C VAL A 468 19.45 6.93 -11.93
N ALA A 469 18.38 7.64 -11.62
CA ALA A 469 17.29 7.12 -10.80
C ALA A 469 16.28 6.37 -11.71
N PRO A 470 16.19 5.05 -11.64
CA PRO A 470 15.34 4.27 -12.55
C PRO A 470 13.85 4.59 -12.40
N ALA A 471 13.40 4.91 -11.19
CA ALA A 471 12.00 5.19 -10.88
C ALA A 471 11.41 6.29 -11.77
N VAL A 472 12.15 7.36 -12.05
CA VAL A 472 11.68 8.49 -12.90
C VAL A 472 11.29 8.04 -14.31
N LEU A 473 12.06 7.10 -14.85
CA LEU A 473 11.80 6.52 -16.19
C LEU A 473 10.71 5.44 -16.13
N GLU A 474 10.75 4.59 -15.11
CA GLU A 474 9.79 3.49 -14.91
C GLU A 474 8.37 4.00 -14.71
N ASP A 475 8.17 5.04 -13.91
CA ASP A 475 6.86 5.66 -13.68
C ASP A 475 6.24 6.20 -14.98
N ARG A 476 7.06 6.84 -15.81
CA ARG A 476 6.58 7.34 -17.10
C ARG A 476 6.30 6.25 -18.11
N LEU A 477 7.10 5.19 -18.13
CA LEU A 477 6.83 4.02 -18.96
C LEU A 477 5.49 3.39 -18.60
N GLN A 478 5.23 3.21 -17.31
CA GLN A 478 3.98 2.61 -16.80
C GLN A 478 2.75 3.49 -17.03
N ALA A 479 2.92 4.77 -17.32
CA ALA A 479 1.82 5.64 -17.73
C ALA A 479 1.23 5.28 -19.12
N HIS A 480 1.93 4.47 -19.92
CA HIS A 480 1.44 4.00 -21.22
C HIS A 480 0.52 2.78 -21.05
N PRO A 481 -0.69 2.77 -21.64
CA PRO A 481 -1.70 1.71 -21.44
C PRO A 481 -1.21 0.29 -21.71
N LEU A 482 -0.34 0.10 -22.72
CA LEU A 482 0.21 -1.22 -23.07
C LEU A 482 1.28 -1.72 -22.11
N ILE A 483 1.86 -0.87 -21.26
CA ILE A 483 2.95 -1.27 -20.37
C ILE A 483 2.38 -1.67 -19.01
N SER A 484 2.61 -2.92 -18.61
CA SER A 484 2.22 -3.40 -17.29
C SER A 484 3.25 -3.08 -16.24
N GLN A 485 4.50 -3.47 -16.48
CA GLN A 485 5.62 -3.26 -15.56
C GLN A 485 6.87 -2.94 -16.37
N SER A 486 7.82 -2.25 -15.75
CA SER A 486 9.10 -1.95 -16.36
C SER A 486 10.24 -2.00 -15.33
N VAL A 487 11.41 -2.40 -15.77
CA VAL A 487 12.66 -2.38 -14.99
C VAL A 487 13.74 -1.75 -15.84
N VAL A 488 14.19 -0.57 -15.42
CA VAL A 488 15.30 0.13 -16.08
C VAL A 488 16.63 -0.48 -15.62
N VAL A 489 17.51 -0.73 -16.58
CA VAL A 489 18.82 -1.37 -16.37
C VAL A 489 19.93 -0.54 -16.98
N GLY A 490 21.17 -0.70 -16.52
CA GLY A 490 22.28 0.06 -17.05
C GLY A 490 23.47 0.21 -16.10
N ASP A 491 23.45 -0.48 -14.96
CA ASP A 491 24.56 -0.41 -14.01
C ASP A 491 25.85 -0.91 -14.65
N ARG A 492 26.91 -0.06 -14.61
CA ARG A 492 28.20 -0.29 -15.27
C ARG A 492 28.10 -0.55 -16.78
N GLN A 493 26.99 -0.18 -17.43
CA GLN A 493 26.79 -0.34 -18.86
C GLN A 493 26.96 0.99 -19.61
N PRO A 494 27.22 0.96 -20.93
CA PRO A 494 27.50 2.16 -21.73
C PRO A 494 26.27 3.06 -21.91
N PHE A 495 25.07 2.55 -21.68
CA PHE A 495 23.80 3.29 -21.80
C PHE A 495 22.71 2.64 -20.95
N ILE A 496 21.61 3.37 -20.76
CA ILE A 496 20.40 2.93 -20.07
C ILE A 496 19.50 2.16 -21.02
N ALA A 497 18.96 1.04 -20.55
CA ALA A 497 17.98 0.23 -21.26
C ALA A 497 16.79 -0.12 -20.34
N ALA A 498 15.73 -0.71 -20.90
CA ALA A 498 14.57 -1.13 -20.13
C ALA A 498 14.08 -2.55 -20.51
N LEU A 499 13.69 -3.32 -19.50
CA LEU A 499 12.86 -4.50 -19.65
C LEU A 499 11.41 -4.09 -19.45
N ILE A 500 10.53 -4.48 -20.35
CA ILE A 500 9.13 -4.02 -20.40
C ILE A 500 8.21 -5.22 -20.52
N THR A 501 7.20 -5.30 -19.67
CA THR A 501 6.10 -6.28 -19.79
C THR A 501 4.85 -5.59 -20.34
N ILE A 502 4.04 -6.33 -21.04
CA ILE A 502 2.84 -5.84 -21.71
C ILE A 502 1.60 -6.25 -20.90
N ASP A 503 0.70 -5.29 -20.65
CA ASP A 503 -0.60 -5.54 -20.03
C ASP A 503 -1.49 -6.38 -20.96
N GLN A 504 -1.98 -7.52 -20.47
CA GLN A 504 -2.68 -8.51 -21.28
C GLN A 504 -4.04 -7.98 -21.79
N ASP A 505 -4.73 -7.19 -20.98
CA ASP A 505 -6.03 -6.62 -21.36
C ASP A 505 -5.84 -5.57 -22.47
N ALA A 506 -4.85 -4.70 -22.30
CA ALA A 506 -4.48 -3.68 -23.29
C ALA A 506 -3.90 -4.30 -24.57
N PHE A 507 -3.14 -5.38 -24.47
CA PHE A 507 -2.63 -6.11 -25.61
C PHE A 507 -3.77 -6.71 -26.46
N THR A 508 -4.78 -7.30 -25.82
CA THR A 508 -5.96 -7.83 -26.51
C THR A 508 -6.68 -6.72 -27.31
N ALA A 509 -6.85 -5.53 -26.71
CA ALA A 509 -7.43 -4.39 -27.40
C ALA A 509 -6.54 -3.89 -28.55
N TRP A 510 -5.21 -3.90 -28.37
CA TRP A 510 -4.24 -3.52 -29.39
C TRP A 510 -4.25 -4.50 -30.57
N LEU A 511 -4.35 -5.83 -30.35
CA LEU A 511 -4.47 -6.83 -31.39
C LEU A 511 -5.66 -6.51 -32.33
N ALA A 512 -6.83 -6.23 -31.74
CA ALA A 512 -8.03 -5.88 -32.50
C ALA A 512 -7.86 -4.60 -33.31
N SER A 513 -7.26 -3.57 -32.78
CA SER A 513 -7.07 -2.28 -33.46
C SER A 513 -5.96 -2.29 -34.51
N SER A 514 -4.96 -3.16 -34.36
CA SER A 514 -3.83 -3.30 -35.28
C SER A 514 -4.01 -4.37 -36.37
N GLY A 515 -5.20 -5.04 -36.41
CA GLY A 515 -5.51 -6.09 -37.39
C GLY A 515 -4.67 -7.36 -37.21
N LYS A 516 -4.16 -7.59 -36.00
CA LYS A 516 -3.40 -8.81 -35.69
C LYS A 516 -4.34 -9.94 -35.27
N PRO A 517 -3.93 -11.22 -35.45
CA PRO A 517 -4.73 -12.35 -35.00
C PRO A 517 -5.04 -12.30 -33.50
N ALA A 518 -6.30 -12.51 -33.11
CA ALA A 518 -6.72 -12.54 -31.71
C ALA A 518 -6.04 -13.65 -30.88
N SER A 519 -5.52 -14.69 -31.55
CA SER A 519 -4.77 -15.79 -30.93
C SER A 519 -3.28 -15.50 -30.72
N ALA A 520 -2.77 -14.34 -31.16
CA ALA A 520 -1.37 -14.00 -31.00
C ALA A 520 -1.04 -13.71 -29.53
N SER A 521 0.13 -14.14 -29.07
CA SER A 521 0.64 -13.88 -27.72
C SER A 521 1.70 -12.76 -27.73
N VAL A 522 1.93 -12.16 -26.58
CA VAL A 522 3.05 -11.20 -26.40
C VAL A 522 4.38 -11.85 -26.79
N GLU A 523 4.60 -13.11 -26.40
CA GLU A 523 5.82 -13.86 -26.73
C GLU A 523 6.05 -13.93 -28.25
N THR A 524 5.00 -14.21 -29.03
CA THR A 524 5.11 -14.30 -30.50
C THR A 524 5.29 -12.95 -31.19
N LEU A 525 4.78 -11.88 -30.59
CA LEU A 525 4.81 -10.52 -31.16
C LEU A 525 5.82 -9.58 -30.50
N ARG A 526 6.64 -10.03 -29.53
CA ARG A 526 7.60 -9.16 -28.85
C ARG A 526 8.62 -8.46 -29.76
N SER A 527 8.86 -9.04 -30.94
CA SER A 527 9.71 -8.46 -32.00
C SER A 527 8.93 -7.81 -33.13
N ASP A 528 7.60 -7.80 -33.08
CA ASP A 528 6.75 -7.18 -34.10
C ASP A 528 7.00 -5.67 -34.18
N ALA A 529 7.18 -5.15 -35.40
CA ALA A 529 7.53 -3.75 -35.62
C ALA A 529 6.46 -2.78 -35.11
N ALA A 530 5.15 -3.13 -35.22
CA ALA A 530 4.06 -2.27 -34.79
C ALA A 530 3.96 -2.22 -33.27
N LEU A 531 4.09 -3.36 -32.58
CA LEU A 531 4.12 -3.40 -31.12
C LEU A 531 5.33 -2.64 -30.57
N ARG A 532 6.50 -2.85 -31.16
CA ARG A 532 7.71 -2.11 -30.77
C ARG A 532 7.60 -0.61 -31.02
N ALA A 533 6.93 -0.18 -32.08
CA ALA A 533 6.69 1.23 -32.34
C ALA A 533 5.78 1.88 -31.29
N GLU A 534 4.76 1.16 -30.79
CA GLU A 534 3.92 1.65 -29.69
C GLU A 534 4.70 1.78 -28.39
N VAL A 535 5.48 0.75 -28.03
CA VAL A 535 6.33 0.81 -26.82
C VAL A 535 7.41 1.91 -26.97
N ARG A 536 7.94 2.14 -28.19
CA ARG A 536 8.89 3.23 -28.44
C ARG A 536 8.31 4.61 -28.11
N LYS A 537 7.03 4.85 -28.38
CA LYS A 537 6.37 6.12 -28.01
C LYS A 537 6.41 6.35 -26.50
N ALA A 538 6.18 5.28 -25.70
CA ALA A 538 6.28 5.37 -24.26
C ALA A 538 7.72 5.64 -23.79
N VAL A 539 8.71 5.01 -24.41
CA VAL A 539 10.13 5.24 -24.13
C VAL A 539 10.54 6.67 -24.47
N ASP A 540 10.09 7.17 -25.60
CA ASP A 540 10.38 8.55 -26.03
C ASP A 540 9.75 9.58 -25.08
N ASP A 541 8.50 9.33 -24.60
CA ASP A 541 7.85 10.18 -23.60
C ASP A 541 8.61 10.12 -22.25
N ALA A 542 8.99 8.93 -21.80
CA ALA A 542 9.77 8.77 -20.57
C ALA A 542 11.11 9.53 -20.64
N ASN A 543 11.76 9.49 -21.78
CA ASN A 543 13.03 10.17 -22.01
C ASN A 543 12.95 11.71 -21.96
N LEU A 544 11.76 12.30 -22.10
CA LEU A 544 11.57 13.75 -21.93
C LEU A 544 11.82 14.22 -20.48
N ALA A 545 11.79 13.31 -19.51
CA ALA A 545 12.00 13.65 -18.09
C ALA A 545 13.47 13.75 -17.69
N VAL A 546 14.38 13.29 -18.52
CA VAL A 546 15.79 13.08 -18.16
C VAL A 546 16.74 13.65 -19.20
N SER A 547 18.02 13.76 -18.85
CA SER A 547 19.05 14.17 -19.81
C SER A 547 19.35 13.05 -20.82
N LYS A 548 19.99 13.39 -21.95
CA LYS A 548 20.40 12.41 -22.98
C LYS A 548 21.29 11.27 -22.43
N ALA A 549 22.05 11.54 -21.38
CA ALA A 549 22.94 10.55 -20.77
C ALA A 549 22.15 9.55 -19.89
N GLU A 550 20.97 9.91 -19.44
CA GLU A 550 20.08 9.13 -18.60
C GLU A 550 18.96 8.46 -19.41
N ALA A 551 18.83 8.81 -20.69
CA ALA A 551 17.75 8.35 -21.56
C ALA A 551 17.87 6.86 -21.89
N ILE A 552 16.73 6.17 -21.92
CA ILE A 552 16.64 4.79 -22.38
C ILE A 552 16.93 4.76 -23.88
N ARG A 553 17.99 4.05 -24.28
CA ARG A 553 18.36 3.87 -25.69
C ARG A 553 17.72 2.65 -26.30
N GLU A 554 17.77 1.54 -25.57
CA GLU A 554 17.26 0.24 -26.01
C GLU A 554 16.26 -0.31 -25.01
N PHE A 555 15.36 -1.19 -25.48
CA PHE A 555 14.45 -1.90 -24.64
C PHE A 555 14.15 -3.31 -25.15
N ARG A 556 13.73 -4.18 -24.23
CA ARG A 556 13.22 -5.51 -24.53
C ARG A 556 11.79 -5.67 -24.04
N ILE A 557 10.90 -6.15 -24.88
CA ILE A 557 9.57 -6.60 -24.49
C ILE A 557 9.72 -8.05 -24.00
N LEU A 558 9.34 -8.27 -22.76
CA LEU A 558 9.40 -9.59 -22.13
C LEU A 558 8.17 -10.43 -22.51
N PRO A 559 8.26 -11.77 -22.50
CA PRO A 559 7.17 -12.63 -22.96
C PRO A 559 5.93 -12.61 -22.06
N ARG A 560 6.06 -12.19 -20.81
CA ARG A 560 5.00 -12.20 -19.80
C ARG A 560 5.20 -11.13 -18.73
N GLU A 561 4.15 -10.89 -17.95
CA GLU A 561 4.21 -10.04 -16.76
C GLU A 561 5.00 -10.70 -15.60
N PHE A 562 5.53 -9.88 -14.70
CA PHE A 562 6.12 -10.34 -13.44
C PHE A 562 5.01 -10.81 -12.49
N THR A 563 5.25 -11.93 -11.79
CA THR A 563 4.25 -12.54 -10.92
C THR A 563 4.80 -12.86 -9.53
N GLU A 564 3.90 -12.87 -8.55
CA GLU A 564 4.22 -13.29 -7.18
C GLU A 564 4.61 -14.78 -7.12
N ALA A 565 3.91 -15.63 -7.86
CA ALA A 565 4.19 -17.06 -7.93
C ALA A 565 5.62 -17.40 -8.37
N ARG A 566 6.27 -16.51 -9.12
CA ARG A 566 7.69 -16.63 -9.51
C ARG A 566 8.63 -15.83 -8.61
N GLY A 567 8.10 -15.19 -7.57
CA GLY A 567 8.87 -14.39 -6.66
C GLY A 567 9.38 -13.06 -7.23
N GLU A 568 8.88 -12.63 -8.40
CA GLU A 568 9.33 -11.42 -9.11
C GLU A 568 8.70 -10.13 -8.56
N VAL A 569 7.53 -10.25 -7.93
CA VAL A 569 6.88 -9.17 -7.18
C VAL A 569 6.55 -9.62 -5.76
N THR A 570 6.33 -8.67 -4.88
CA THR A 570 5.83 -8.92 -3.52
C THR A 570 4.31 -9.11 -3.54
N PRO A 571 3.68 -9.64 -2.44
CA PRO A 571 2.21 -9.64 -2.30
C PRO A 571 1.58 -8.26 -2.44
N SER A 572 2.31 -7.20 -2.12
CA SER A 572 1.91 -5.81 -2.35
C SER A 572 2.28 -5.30 -3.76
N MET A 573 2.53 -6.19 -4.73
CA MET A 573 2.82 -5.90 -6.14
C MET A 573 4.07 -5.04 -6.41
N LYS A 574 5.00 -4.92 -5.46
CA LYS A 574 6.30 -4.26 -5.66
C LYS A 574 7.26 -5.20 -6.39
N ILE A 575 7.95 -4.69 -7.42
CA ILE A 575 8.93 -5.46 -8.20
C ILE A 575 10.15 -5.77 -7.32
N LYS A 576 10.54 -7.04 -7.26
CA LYS A 576 11.80 -7.48 -6.65
C LYS A 576 12.90 -7.39 -7.71
N ARG A 577 13.46 -6.18 -7.87
CA ARG A 577 14.42 -5.87 -8.93
C ARG A 577 15.56 -6.88 -9.04
N ASN A 578 16.15 -7.30 -7.92
CA ASN A 578 17.25 -8.28 -7.90
C ASN A 578 16.85 -9.65 -8.48
N VAL A 579 15.61 -10.08 -8.25
CA VAL A 579 15.07 -11.33 -8.80
C VAL A 579 14.88 -11.19 -10.32
N VAL A 580 14.26 -10.09 -10.75
CA VAL A 580 14.04 -9.81 -12.18
C VAL A 580 15.38 -9.69 -12.93
N LEU A 581 16.36 -8.97 -12.39
CA LEU A 581 17.67 -8.83 -13.02
C LEU A 581 18.40 -10.17 -13.17
N LYS A 582 18.23 -11.08 -12.22
CA LYS A 582 18.82 -12.43 -12.28
C LYS A 582 18.09 -13.32 -13.28
N GLU A 583 16.76 -13.33 -13.25
CA GLU A 583 15.91 -14.16 -14.12
C GLU A 583 16.09 -13.79 -15.61
N TYR A 584 16.23 -12.49 -15.90
CA TYR A 584 16.34 -11.98 -17.27
C TYR A 584 17.78 -11.55 -17.63
N ALA A 585 18.79 -12.15 -16.99
CA ALA A 585 20.20 -11.82 -17.23
C ALA A 585 20.59 -11.97 -18.71
N ASP A 586 20.12 -13.01 -19.41
CA ASP A 586 20.40 -13.26 -20.83
C ASP A 586 19.76 -12.19 -21.74
N GLU A 587 18.54 -11.77 -21.44
CA GLU A 587 17.88 -10.69 -22.18
C GLU A 587 18.62 -9.35 -21.99
N ILE A 588 19.11 -9.10 -20.76
CA ILE A 588 19.94 -7.93 -20.47
C ILE A 588 21.28 -7.99 -21.22
N ALA A 589 21.97 -9.13 -21.17
CA ALA A 589 23.23 -9.34 -21.90
C ALA A 589 23.04 -9.10 -23.41
N ALA A 590 21.97 -9.63 -23.98
CA ALA A 590 21.65 -9.46 -25.41
C ALA A 590 21.38 -7.99 -25.81
N ILE A 591 20.90 -7.12 -24.88
CA ILE A 591 20.76 -5.68 -25.15
C ILE A 591 22.12 -5.02 -25.36
N TYR A 592 23.14 -5.44 -24.62
CA TYR A 592 24.48 -4.86 -24.65
C TYR A 592 25.45 -5.61 -25.56
N GLY A 593 24.96 -6.58 -26.36
CA GLY A 593 25.76 -7.31 -27.35
C GLY A 593 26.74 -8.31 -26.73
N ARG A 594 26.39 -8.88 -25.58
CA ARG A 594 27.15 -9.87 -24.83
C ARG A 594 26.50 -11.25 -24.86
#